data_4b89e519332861407f061c28e7fb7a7d
#
_entry.id   4b89e519332861407f061c28e7fb7a7d
#
_cell.length_a   1.000
_cell.length_b   1.000
_cell.length_c   1.000
_cell.angle_alpha   90.00
_cell.angle_beta   90.00
_cell.angle_gamma   90.00
#
_symmetry.space_group_name_H-M   'P 1'
#
loop_
_entity.id
_entity.type
_entity.pdbx_description
1 polymer ?
#
loop_
_entity_poly.entity_id
_entity_poly.type
_entity_poly.pdbx_seq_one_letter_code
_entity_poly.pdbx_strand_id
1 'polypeptide(L)'
;MISMRFSYLLLLVGAAAFAADPSAGKKLAFSDDFDGDKLDEAKWSVSGAREVFTFVKVGKGSALRIGLKVKDDMIQTNTLTSRGKFSQQFGYFEASMRMHAGDGHAGAFRLSTDDDKTPPSITTSFHGTGKERVSPWARAVLDSGAQDFRPDKAIGKFTDISKKFHTYGILWTEKGFTWYLDGKAVHKLDRKEFVRPMSLTLTHRIEEQDRPKLILKSLPDDVDIDWVKVWK
;
A
#
# COMPACT_ATOMS: atom_id res chain seq x y z
N MET A 1 -11.98 -23.56 -66.46
CA MET A 1 -11.27 -22.46 -65.77
C MET A 1 -11.74 -22.43 -64.32
N ILE A 2 -10.93 -22.95 -63.39
CA ILE A 2 -11.24 -23.03 -61.98
C ILE A 2 -10.50 -21.85 -61.31
N SER A 3 -11.30 -20.90 -60.80
CA SER A 3 -10.78 -19.72 -60.08
C SER A 3 -10.53 -20.08 -58.62
N MET A 4 -9.27 -20.14 -58.22
CA MET A 4 -8.83 -20.34 -56.85
C MET A 4 -8.83 -18.99 -56.15
N ARG A 5 -9.74 -18.77 -55.19
CA ARG A 5 -9.77 -17.60 -54.30
C ARG A 5 -8.84 -17.86 -53.10
N PHE A 6 -7.73 -17.15 -53.04
CA PHE A 6 -6.88 -17.09 -51.86
C PHE A 6 -7.50 -16.16 -50.82
N SER A 7 -7.98 -16.70 -49.70
CA SER A 7 -8.36 -15.91 -48.52
C SER A 7 -7.11 -15.66 -47.69
N TYR A 8 -6.69 -14.40 -47.63
CA TYR A 8 -5.65 -13.98 -46.71
C TYR A 8 -6.25 -13.84 -45.30
N LEU A 9 -5.88 -14.71 -44.38
CA LEU A 9 -6.20 -14.60 -42.97
C LEU A 9 -5.23 -13.58 -42.33
N LEU A 10 -5.73 -12.38 -42.06
CA LEU A 10 -4.98 -11.34 -41.38
C LEU A 10 -4.91 -11.70 -39.89
N LEU A 11 -3.79 -12.25 -39.43
CA LEU A 11 -3.52 -12.43 -38.02
C LEU A 11 -3.25 -11.05 -37.41
N LEU A 12 -4.25 -10.50 -36.71
CA LEU A 12 -4.08 -9.37 -35.78
C LEU A 12 -3.33 -9.88 -34.54
N VAL A 13 -2.01 -9.74 -34.55
CA VAL A 13 -1.20 -9.87 -33.33
C VAL A 13 -1.51 -8.64 -32.48
N GLY A 14 -2.43 -8.80 -31.54
CA GLY A 14 -2.67 -7.79 -30.50
C GLY A 14 -1.41 -7.61 -29.68
N ALA A 15 -0.69 -6.51 -29.87
CA ALA A 15 0.38 -6.10 -28.96
C ALA A 15 -0.27 -5.85 -27.59
N ALA A 16 -0.02 -6.76 -26.63
CA ALA A 16 -0.30 -6.48 -25.24
C ALA A 16 0.57 -5.26 -24.86
N ALA A 17 -0.04 -4.11 -24.70
CA ALA A 17 0.62 -2.94 -24.17
C ALA A 17 1.02 -3.29 -22.72
N PHE A 18 2.27 -3.66 -22.51
CA PHE A 18 2.85 -3.71 -21.17
C PHE A 18 2.70 -2.31 -20.59
N ALA A 19 1.97 -2.20 -19.49
CA ALA A 19 1.92 -0.95 -18.75
C ALA A 19 3.37 -0.56 -18.43
N ALA A 20 3.78 0.65 -18.80
CA ALA A 20 5.13 1.11 -18.54
C ALA A 20 5.39 1.07 -17.03
N ASP A 21 6.54 0.53 -16.62
CA ASP A 21 6.97 0.51 -15.23
C ASP A 21 6.97 1.93 -14.67
N PRO A 22 6.20 2.23 -13.61
CA PRO A 22 6.10 3.58 -13.06
C PRO A 22 7.42 4.12 -12.47
N SER A 23 8.38 3.22 -12.18
CA SER A 23 9.73 3.58 -11.69
C SER A 23 10.72 3.86 -12.82
N ALA A 24 10.40 3.47 -14.07
CA ALA A 24 11.33 3.57 -15.20
C ALA A 24 11.85 5.00 -15.39
N GLY A 25 13.18 5.12 -15.53
CA GLY A 25 13.87 6.40 -15.70
C GLY A 25 13.95 7.28 -14.44
N LYS A 26 13.45 6.83 -13.30
CA LYS A 26 13.53 7.55 -12.02
C LYS A 26 14.72 7.07 -11.19
N LYS A 27 15.26 7.98 -10.37
CA LYS A 27 16.33 7.66 -9.42
C LYS A 27 15.75 7.13 -8.12
N LEU A 28 16.29 6.01 -7.62
CA LEU A 28 15.98 5.50 -6.28
C LEU A 28 16.39 6.52 -5.22
N ALA A 29 15.44 6.96 -4.41
CA ALA A 29 15.61 7.98 -3.37
C ALA A 29 15.60 7.37 -1.96
N PHE A 30 14.86 6.28 -1.76
CA PHE A 30 14.77 5.57 -0.48
C PHE A 30 14.52 4.08 -0.74
N SER A 31 15.10 3.22 0.08
CA SER A 31 14.77 1.80 0.12
C SER A 31 15.01 1.19 1.48
N ASP A 32 14.21 0.17 1.80
CA ASP A 32 14.46 -0.76 2.89
C ASP A 32 13.93 -2.12 2.48
N ASP A 33 14.78 -3.12 2.48
CA ASP A 33 14.44 -4.50 2.13
C ASP A 33 14.14 -5.34 3.38
N PHE A 34 14.18 -4.74 4.59
CA PHE A 34 13.92 -5.38 5.87
C PHE A 34 14.70 -6.69 6.09
N ASP A 35 15.84 -6.83 5.42
CA ASP A 35 16.74 -7.95 5.55
C ASP A 35 17.57 -7.82 6.83
N GLY A 36 17.08 -8.39 7.93
CA GLY A 36 17.73 -8.26 9.22
C GLY A 36 16.90 -8.83 10.35
N ASP A 37 17.21 -8.41 11.56
CA ASP A 37 16.55 -8.80 12.81
C ASP A 37 16.06 -7.60 13.65
N LYS A 38 16.30 -6.37 13.17
CA LYS A 38 15.91 -5.12 13.84
C LYS A 38 15.62 -4.01 12.82
N LEU A 39 14.79 -3.06 13.23
CA LEU A 39 14.49 -1.87 12.45
C LEU A 39 15.70 -0.95 12.33
N ASP A 40 15.91 -0.39 11.16
CA ASP A 40 16.87 0.69 10.92
C ASP A 40 16.29 2.01 11.47
N GLU A 41 16.77 2.42 12.65
CA GLU A 41 16.31 3.64 13.32
C GLU A 41 16.74 4.92 12.59
N ALA A 42 17.68 4.85 11.64
CA ALA A 42 17.99 5.98 10.76
C ALA A 42 16.90 6.20 9.70
N LYS A 43 16.13 5.17 9.34
CA LYS A 43 15.05 5.23 8.36
C LYS A 43 13.67 5.32 8.99
N TRP A 44 13.47 4.71 10.17
CA TRP A 44 12.17 4.48 10.74
C TRP A 44 12.01 4.94 12.19
N SER A 45 10.82 5.41 12.50
CA SER A 45 10.32 5.67 13.84
C SER A 45 9.09 4.80 14.12
N VAL A 46 8.94 4.38 15.36
CA VAL A 46 7.82 3.55 15.83
C VAL A 46 6.95 4.39 16.76
N SER A 47 5.63 4.33 16.57
CA SER A 47 4.65 4.88 17.50
C SER A 47 3.78 3.74 18.04
N GLY A 48 3.72 3.58 19.37
CA GLY A 48 2.99 2.52 20.07
C GLY A 48 3.88 1.38 20.58
N ALA A 49 3.35 0.16 20.72
CA ALA A 49 4.05 -0.98 21.28
C ALA A 49 5.09 -1.57 20.32
N ARG A 50 6.38 -1.46 20.64
CA ARG A 50 7.48 -1.90 19.76
C ARG A 50 7.49 -3.43 19.56
N GLU A 51 6.99 -4.19 20.51
CA GLU A 51 6.97 -5.65 20.50
C GLU A 51 6.05 -6.32 19.45
N VAL A 52 5.23 -5.54 18.77
CA VAL A 52 4.44 -6.08 17.64
C VAL A 52 5.20 -6.07 16.31
N PHE A 53 6.38 -5.42 16.27
CA PHE A 53 7.29 -5.50 15.14
C PHE A 53 8.23 -6.68 15.33
N THR A 54 8.18 -7.63 14.42
CA THR A 54 9.06 -8.81 14.40
C THR A 54 9.59 -9.04 13.00
N PHE A 55 10.63 -9.85 12.88
CA PHE A 55 11.17 -10.22 11.56
C PHE A 55 10.90 -11.70 11.31
N VAL A 56 10.40 -12.02 10.12
CA VAL A 56 10.04 -13.38 9.71
C VAL A 56 10.84 -13.79 8.49
N LYS A 57 11.25 -15.05 8.41
CA LYS A 57 11.97 -15.59 7.26
C LYS A 57 11.07 -15.64 6.03
N VAL A 58 11.56 -15.11 4.91
CA VAL A 58 10.90 -15.14 3.61
C VAL A 58 11.93 -15.54 2.55
N GLY A 59 11.83 -16.75 2.04
CA GLY A 59 12.82 -17.28 1.13
C GLY A 59 14.23 -17.30 1.74
N LYS A 60 15.18 -16.57 1.13
CA LYS A 60 16.55 -16.42 1.62
C LYS A 60 16.76 -15.20 2.50
N GLY A 61 15.81 -14.26 2.50
CA GLY A 61 15.81 -13.00 3.27
C GLY A 61 14.87 -13.02 4.46
N SER A 62 14.47 -11.85 4.89
CA SER A 62 13.44 -11.63 5.91
C SER A 62 12.44 -10.57 5.48
N ALA A 63 11.33 -10.48 6.18
CA ALA A 63 10.33 -9.44 6.04
C ALA A 63 9.99 -8.88 7.42
N LEU A 64 9.66 -7.61 7.47
CA LEU A 64 9.11 -6.99 8.68
C LEU A 64 7.66 -7.44 8.85
N ARG A 65 7.32 -7.92 10.03
CA ARG A 65 5.96 -8.26 10.44
C ARG A 65 5.42 -7.22 11.39
N ILE A 66 4.23 -6.69 11.09
CA ILE A 66 3.45 -5.85 11.99
C ILE A 66 2.28 -6.70 12.50
N GLY A 67 2.40 -7.18 13.74
CA GLY A 67 1.37 -8.00 14.38
C GLY A 67 0.24 -7.15 14.95
N LEU A 68 -0.97 -7.70 14.96
CA LEU A 68 -2.09 -7.25 15.75
C LEU A 68 -2.33 -8.29 16.85
N LYS A 69 -2.11 -7.92 18.11
CA LYS A 69 -2.09 -8.84 19.26
C LYS A 69 -2.97 -8.31 20.38
N VAL A 70 -3.50 -9.22 21.17
CA VAL A 70 -4.13 -8.90 22.46
C VAL A 70 -3.11 -9.12 23.57
N LYS A 71 -2.94 -8.13 24.42
CA LYS A 71 -2.12 -8.21 25.65
C LYS A 71 -2.85 -7.47 26.76
N ASP A 72 -3.05 -8.11 27.90
CA ASP A 72 -3.74 -7.54 29.08
C ASP A 72 -5.11 -6.95 28.69
N ASP A 73 -5.91 -7.73 27.93
CA ASP A 73 -7.22 -7.36 27.36
C ASP A 73 -7.23 -6.13 26.44
N MET A 74 -6.07 -5.60 26.11
CA MET A 74 -5.90 -4.50 25.17
C MET A 74 -5.34 -4.96 23.84
N ILE A 75 -5.88 -4.41 22.76
CA ILE A 75 -5.36 -4.66 21.44
C ILE A 75 -4.20 -3.72 21.17
N GLN A 76 -3.04 -4.30 20.95
CA GLN A 76 -1.84 -3.55 20.60
C GLN A 76 -1.81 -3.29 19.12
N THR A 77 -1.75 -2.01 18.76
CA THR A 77 -1.61 -1.52 17.39
C THR A 77 -0.38 -0.66 17.26
N ASN A 78 0.16 -0.55 16.06
CA ASN A 78 1.38 0.20 15.82
C ASN A 78 1.46 0.84 14.46
N THR A 79 2.31 1.86 14.43
CA THR A 79 2.66 2.60 13.21
C THR A 79 4.18 2.63 13.06
N LEU A 80 4.65 2.20 11.92
CA LEU A 80 6.01 2.43 11.45
C LEU A 80 6.00 3.59 10.47
N THR A 81 6.85 4.60 10.69
CA THR A 81 6.88 5.79 9.84
C THR A 81 8.29 6.29 9.57
N SER A 82 8.52 6.84 8.37
CA SER A 82 9.77 7.54 8.04
C SER A 82 9.77 9.01 8.47
N ARG A 83 8.78 9.45 9.24
CA ARG A 83 8.66 10.83 9.72
C ARG A 83 9.92 11.33 10.43
N GLY A 84 10.36 12.55 10.06
CA GLY A 84 11.59 13.14 10.59
C GLY A 84 12.88 12.50 10.07
N LYS A 85 12.79 11.48 9.20
CA LYS A 85 13.91 10.75 8.60
C LYS A 85 13.92 10.89 7.08
N PHE A 86 12.78 10.62 6.47
CA PHE A 86 12.60 10.72 5.03
C PHE A 86 11.19 11.21 4.70
N SER A 87 11.11 12.20 3.83
CA SER A 87 9.89 12.65 3.18
C SER A 87 10.18 13.07 1.74
N GLN A 88 9.21 12.95 0.86
CA GLN A 88 9.35 13.34 -0.54
C GLN A 88 8.04 13.89 -1.08
N GLN A 89 8.17 14.90 -1.95
CA GLN A 89 7.10 15.41 -2.79
C GLN A 89 7.26 14.84 -4.18
N PHE A 90 6.18 14.26 -4.71
CA PHE A 90 6.12 13.58 -6.01
C PHE A 90 7.06 12.38 -6.12
N GLY A 91 6.79 11.54 -7.11
CA GLY A 91 7.58 10.34 -7.38
C GLY A 91 6.73 9.07 -7.38
N TYR A 92 7.41 7.93 -7.43
CA TYR A 92 6.79 6.62 -7.33
C TYR A 92 7.17 5.97 -6.00
N PHE A 93 6.17 5.56 -5.25
CA PHE A 93 6.28 4.95 -3.93
C PHE A 93 5.70 3.55 -4.03
N GLU A 94 6.41 2.54 -3.58
CA GLU A 94 5.96 1.16 -3.68
C GLU A 94 6.38 0.35 -2.46
N ALA A 95 5.52 -0.58 -2.05
CA ALA A 95 5.81 -1.56 -1.00
C ALA A 95 5.38 -2.96 -1.46
N SER A 96 6.20 -3.96 -1.19
CA SER A 96 5.85 -5.38 -1.30
C SER A 96 5.30 -5.83 0.04
N MET A 97 4.01 -6.21 0.08
CA MET A 97 3.33 -6.55 1.32
C MET A 97 2.45 -7.79 1.15
N ARG A 98 2.39 -8.61 2.19
CA ARG A 98 1.37 -9.63 2.37
C ARG A 98 0.41 -9.16 3.46
N MET A 99 -0.85 -8.99 3.09
CA MET A 99 -1.86 -8.45 4.00
C MET A 99 -2.38 -9.52 4.97
N HIS A 100 -3.03 -9.07 6.01
CA HIS A 100 -3.73 -9.92 6.98
C HIS A 100 -4.94 -10.66 6.36
N ALA A 101 -5.47 -11.68 7.04
CA ALA A 101 -6.59 -12.49 6.55
C ALA A 101 -7.92 -12.21 7.27
N GLY A 102 -7.87 -11.74 8.53
CA GLY A 102 -9.04 -11.57 9.38
C GLY A 102 -9.83 -10.30 9.12
N ASP A 103 -11.03 -10.24 9.69
CA ASP A 103 -11.94 -9.10 9.62
C ASP A 103 -11.79 -8.17 10.84
N GLY A 104 -12.23 -6.92 10.68
CA GLY A 104 -12.33 -5.96 11.77
C GLY A 104 -11.06 -5.14 12.02
N HIS A 105 -10.06 -5.30 11.16
CA HIS A 105 -8.83 -4.51 11.19
C HIS A 105 -8.31 -4.19 9.79
N ALA A 106 -7.33 -3.31 9.69
CA ALA A 106 -6.81 -2.83 8.41
C ALA A 106 -5.28 -2.77 8.39
N GLY A 107 -4.69 -3.32 7.34
CA GLY A 107 -3.31 -3.07 6.92
C GLY A 107 -3.25 -1.90 5.94
N ALA A 108 -2.23 -1.04 6.03
CA ALA A 108 -2.09 0.08 5.09
C ALA A 108 -0.66 0.47 4.79
N PHE A 109 -0.42 0.81 3.51
CA PHE A 109 0.70 1.61 3.03
C PHE A 109 0.18 3.02 2.75
N ARG A 110 0.74 4.02 3.41
CA ARG A 110 0.26 5.40 3.40
C ARG A 110 1.40 6.40 3.25
N LEU A 111 1.10 7.49 2.56
CA LEU A 111 1.89 8.72 2.59
C LEU A 111 1.14 9.74 3.43
N SER A 112 1.81 10.45 4.33
CA SER A 112 1.21 11.48 5.18
C SER A 112 2.21 12.59 5.47
N THR A 113 1.70 13.81 5.69
CA THR A 113 2.53 14.92 6.16
C THR A 113 3.07 14.67 7.56
N ASP A 114 4.17 15.31 7.91
CA ASP A 114 4.88 15.06 9.17
C ASP A 114 4.07 15.49 10.41
N ASP A 115 3.14 16.41 10.27
CA ASP A 115 2.33 16.91 11.36
C ASP A 115 1.11 16.03 11.72
N ASP A 116 0.88 14.91 11.06
CA ASP A 116 -0.20 13.90 11.28
C ASP A 116 -1.61 14.44 11.65
N LYS A 117 -1.66 15.67 12.11
CA LYS A 117 -2.85 16.34 12.59
C LYS A 117 -3.66 16.96 11.45
N THR A 118 -2.99 17.16 10.32
CA THR A 118 -3.58 17.84 9.17
C THR A 118 -3.39 16.97 7.94
N PRO A 119 -4.45 16.48 7.29
CA PRO A 119 -4.31 15.96 5.94
C PRO A 119 -3.56 16.98 5.09
N PRO A 120 -2.83 16.61 4.09
CA PRO A 120 -3.12 15.52 3.17
C PRO A 120 -2.52 14.18 3.55
N SER A 121 -3.21 13.11 3.14
CA SER A 121 -2.67 11.76 3.14
C SER A 121 -3.14 10.98 1.93
N ILE A 122 -2.32 10.05 1.47
CA ILE A 122 -2.58 9.17 0.34
C ILE A 122 -2.40 7.76 0.82
N THR A 123 -3.39 6.90 0.62
CA THR A 123 -3.42 5.58 1.24
C THR A 123 -3.74 4.50 0.22
N THR A 124 -3.04 3.37 0.30
CA THR A 124 -3.54 2.08 -0.13
C THR A 124 -3.82 1.30 1.14
N SER A 125 -5.08 1.06 1.46
CA SER A 125 -5.47 0.28 2.62
C SER A 125 -6.15 -1.02 2.20
N PHE A 126 -6.00 -2.03 3.03
CA PHE A 126 -6.71 -3.27 2.95
C PHE A 126 -7.55 -3.44 4.22
N HIS A 127 -8.85 -3.63 4.03
CA HIS A 127 -9.81 -3.95 5.08
C HIS A 127 -10.28 -5.38 4.87
N GLY A 128 -9.94 -6.27 5.80
CA GLY A 128 -10.49 -7.61 5.83
C GLY A 128 -11.99 -7.54 6.10
N THR A 129 -12.79 -8.01 5.15
CA THR A 129 -14.26 -8.11 5.27
C THR A 129 -14.75 -9.47 4.80
N GLY A 130 -13.96 -10.54 5.01
CA GLY A 130 -14.21 -11.86 4.42
C GLY A 130 -14.17 -11.86 2.88
N LYS A 131 -13.83 -10.70 2.28
CA LYS A 131 -13.72 -10.49 0.83
C LYS A 131 -12.55 -9.56 0.63
N GLU A 132 -11.37 -10.12 0.47
CA GLU A 132 -10.11 -9.40 0.27
C GLU A 132 -10.30 -8.16 -0.64
N ARG A 133 -10.27 -6.97 -0.06
CA ARG A 133 -10.53 -5.70 -0.75
C ARG A 133 -9.38 -4.74 -0.58
N VAL A 134 -8.86 -4.23 -1.67
CA VAL A 134 -7.92 -3.12 -1.70
C VAL A 134 -8.69 -1.82 -1.91
N SER A 135 -8.46 -0.83 -1.07
CA SER A 135 -9.09 0.50 -1.16
C SER A 135 -8.01 1.57 -1.27
N PRO A 136 -7.72 2.07 -2.48
CA PRO A 136 -6.95 3.29 -2.63
C PRO A 136 -7.82 4.50 -2.29
N TRP A 137 -7.25 5.49 -1.60
CA TRP A 137 -7.95 6.73 -1.31
C TRP A 137 -6.97 7.85 -0.94
N ALA A 138 -7.42 9.08 -1.04
CA ALA A 138 -6.69 10.25 -0.58
C ALA A 138 -7.58 11.10 0.32
N ARG A 139 -6.97 11.81 1.25
CA ARG A 139 -7.64 12.80 2.12
C ARG A 139 -6.92 14.12 2.01
N ALA A 140 -7.66 15.20 1.83
CA ALA A 140 -7.15 16.56 1.90
C ALA A 140 -8.01 17.41 2.87
N VAL A 141 -7.42 18.47 3.43
CA VAL A 141 -8.18 19.56 4.03
C VAL A 141 -8.30 20.66 2.97
N LEU A 142 -9.52 20.97 2.62
CA LEU A 142 -9.90 22.07 1.74
C LEU A 142 -10.59 23.16 2.57
N ASP A 143 -10.89 24.30 1.96
CA ASP A 143 -11.64 25.38 2.63
C ASP A 143 -13.00 24.91 3.17
N SER A 144 -13.59 23.90 2.54
CA SER A 144 -14.83 23.22 2.97
C SER A 144 -14.63 22.18 4.08
N GLY A 145 -13.41 21.99 4.58
CA GLY A 145 -13.05 20.98 5.59
C GLY A 145 -12.35 19.74 5.01
N ALA A 146 -12.19 18.71 5.85
CA ALA A 146 -11.55 17.46 5.43
C ALA A 146 -12.44 16.67 4.46
N GLN A 147 -11.87 16.26 3.34
CA GLN A 147 -12.54 15.46 2.30
C GLN A 147 -11.78 14.18 1.99
N ASP A 148 -12.52 13.08 1.85
CA ASP A 148 -12.03 11.78 1.41
C ASP A 148 -12.35 11.56 -0.07
N PHE A 149 -11.34 11.27 -0.86
CA PHE A 149 -11.46 10.91 -2.27
C PHE A 149 -11.27 9.40 -2.41
N ARG A 150 -12.36 8.70 -2.61
CA ARG A 150 -12.39 7.22 -2.73
C ARG A 150 -13.00 6.83 -4.08
N PRO A 151 -12.61 5.70 -4.67
CA PRO A 151 -13.34 5.17 -5.81
C PRO A 151 -14.77 4.78 -5.37
N ASP A 152 -15.75 5.00 -6.24
CA ASP A 152 -17.16 4.67 -6.00
C ASP A 152 -17.37 3.17 -5.72
N LYS A 153 -16.47 2.33 -6.21
CA LYS A 153 -16.48 0.88 -6.00
C LYS A 153 -15.12 0.41 -5.53
N ALA A 154 -15.09 -0.55 -4.62
CA ALA A 154 -13.86 -1.22 -4.24
C ALA A 154 -13.18 -1.85 -5.47
N ILE A 155 -11.86 -1.67 -5.57
CA ILE A 155 -11.06 -2.18 -6.66
C ILE A 155 -10.90 -3.69 -6.49
N GLY A 156 -11.66 -4.45 -7.26
CA GLY A 156 -11.51 -5.88 -7.44
C GLY A 156 -11.70 -6.75 -6.18
N LYS A 157 -11.85 -8.03 -6.39
CA LYS A 157 -11.68 -9.07 -5.37
C LYS A 157 -10.33 -9.72 -5.65
N PHE A 158 -9.45 -9.67 -4.66
CA PHE A 158 -8.18 -10.37 -4.71
C PHE A 158 -8.28 -11.53 -3.72
N THR A 159 -7.98 -12.74 -4.15
CA THR A 159 -8.21 -13.95 -3.35
C THR A 159 -6.94 -14.49 -2.69
N ASP A 160 -5.83 -13.82 -2.84
CA ASP A 160 -4.52 -14.30 -2.38
C ASP A 160 -3.61 -13.24 -1.75
N ILE A 161 -4.10 -12.04 -1.51
CA ILE A 161 -3.31 -10.94 -0.89
C ILE A 161 -2.89 -11.24 0.56
N SER A 162 -3.60 -12.13 1.25
CA SER A 162 -3.19 -12.65 2.56
C SER A 162 -2.28 -13.88 2.48
N LYS A 163 -2.11 -14.45 1.29
CA LYS A 163 -1.30 -15.67 1.08
C LYS A 163 0.04 -15.40 0.41
N LYS A 164 0.12 -14.34 -0.39
CA LYS A 164 1.29 -13.97 -1.18
C LYS A 164 1.64 -12.50 -0.99
N PHE A 165 2.90 -12.18 -1.27
CA PHE A 165 3.33 -10.80 -1.40
C PHE A 165 2.82 -10.22 -2.72
N HIS A 166 2.31 -9.01 -2.67
CA HIS A 166 1.90 -8.18 -3.79
C HIS A 166 2.54 -6.82 -3.69
N THR A 167 2.75 -6.12 -4.81
CA THR A 167 3.28 -4.77 -4.80
C THR A 167 2.14 -3.75 -4.84
N TYR A 168 2.20 -2.79 -3.93
CA TYR A 168 1.25 -1.69 -3.78
C TYR A 168 1.98 -0.39 -4.10
N GLY A 169 1.67 0.21 -5.25
CA GLY A 169 2.35 1.40 -5.75
C GLY A 169 1.46 2.64 -5.76
N ILE A 170 2.09 3.80 -5.56
CA ILE A 170 1.48 5.12 -5.68
C ILE A 170 2.40 5.99 -6.55
N LEU A 171 1.99 6.31 -7.76
CA LEU A 171 2.62 7.35 -8.56
C LEU A 171 1.95 8.68 -8.23
N TRP A 172 2.72 9.58 -7.63
CA TRP A 172 2.29 10.93 -7.27
C TRP A 172 2.98 11.95 -8.16
N THR A 173 2.20 12.76 -8.84
CA THR A 173 2.65 13.84 -9.73
C THR A 173 1.94 15.15 -9.39
N GLU A 174 2.35 16.26 -9.99
CA GLU A 174 1.65 17.55 -9.89
C GLU A 174 0.19 17.50 -10.37
N LYS A 175 -0.18 16.48 -11.16
CA LYS A 175 -1.54 16.33 -11.70
C LYS A 175 -2.44 15.50 -10.79
N GLY A 176 -1.86 14.72 -9.84
CA GLY A 176 -2.58 13.82 -8.97
C GLY A 176 -1.89 12.49 -8.78
N PHE A 177 -2.68 11.45 -8.59
CA PHE A 177 -2.21 10.11 -8.18
C PHE A 177 -2.68 9.03 -9.13
N THR A 178 -1.84 8.01 -9.27
CA THR A 178 -2.23 6.73 -9.85
C THR A 178 -1.79 5.63 -8.90
N TRP A 179 -2.72 4.77 -8.49
CA TRP A 179 -2.42 3.59 -7.69
C TRP A 179 -2.19 2.38 -8.56
N TYR A 180 -1.25 1.56 -8.13
CA TYR A 180 -0.84 0.33 -8.81
C TYR A 180 -0.97 -0.86 -7.86
N LEU A 181 -1.34 -2.01 -8.41
CA LEU A 181 -1.26 -3.31 -7.78
C LEU A 181 -0.55 -4.27 -8.76
N ASP A 182 0.55 -4.85 -8.32
CA ASP A 182 1.41 -5.71 -9.15
C ASP A 182 1.77 -5.05 -10.49
N GLY A 183 2.19 -3.78 -10.43
CA GLY A 183 2.57 -2.98 -11.59
C GLY A 183 1.42 -2.56 -12.51
N LYS A 184 0.17 -2.93 -12.22
CA LYS A 184 -1.00 -2.54 -13.00
C LYS A 184 -1.71 -1.35 -12.37
N ALA A 185 -1.99 -0.30 -13.14
CA ALA A 185 -2.78 0.83 -12.67
C ALA A 185 -4.21 0.38 -12.33
N VAL A 186 -4.64 0.64 -11.11
CA VAL A 186 -5.95 0.21 -10.59
C VAL A 186 -6.90 1.37 -10.28
N HIS A 187 -6.35 2.57 -10.00
CA HIS A 187 -7.14 3.76 -9.75
C HIS A 187 -6.35 5.02 -10.10
N LYS A 188 -7.03 6.06 -10.55
CA LYS A 188 -6.46 7.37 -10.82
C LYS A 188 -7.32 8.46 -10.19
N LEU A 189 -6.66 9.47 -9.63
CA LEU A 189 -7.29 10.63 -9.04
C LEU A 189 -6.56 11.89 -9.50
N ASP A 190 -7.23 12.75 -10.25
CA ASP A 190 -6.68 14.02 -10.72
C ASP A 190 -6.96 15.10 -9.66
N ARG A 191 -5.97 15.39 -8.81
CA ARG A 191 -6.01 16.35 -7.71
C ARG A 191 -4.65 17.02 -7.53
N LYS A 192 -4.64 18.35 -7.52
CA LYS A 192 -3.42 19.18 -7.47
C LYS A 192 -3.11 19.75 -6.09
N GLU A 193 -4.01 19.60 -5.13
CA GLU A 193 -3.91 20.21 -3.80
C GLU A 193 -2.82 19.56 -2.92
N PHE A 194 -2.33 18.42 -3.32
CA PHE A 194 -1.33 17.65 -2.58
C PHE A 194 0.07 18.08 -3.01
N VAL A 195 0.57 19.13 -2.37
CA VAL A 195 1.86 19.77 -2.75
C VAL A 195 2.88 19.82 -1.61
N ARG A 196 2.58 19.16 -0.47
CA ARG A 196 3.52 19.11 0.67
C ARG A 196 4.27 17.78 0.67
N PRO A 197 5.59 17.76 0.98
CA PRO A 197 6.30 16.50 1.16
C PRO A 197 5.60 15.57 2.15
N MET A 198 5.61 14.28 1.87
CA MET A 198 4.99 13.24 2.71
C MET A 198 5.97 12.16 3.08
N SER A 199 5.86 11.68 4.30
CA SER A 199 6.58 10.54 4.85
C SER A 199 5.81 9.25 4.59
N LEU A 200 6.54 8.14 4.53
CA LEU A 200 5.99 6.79 4.46
C LEU A 200 5.38 6.39 5.82
N THR A 201 4.28 5.65 5.76
CA THR A 201 3.65 5.08 6.95
C THR A 201 3.12 3.68 6.64
N LEU A 202 3.49 2.71 7.46
CA LEU A 202 3.05 1.34 7.42
C LEU A 202 2.29 1.04 8.71
N THR A 203 1.08 0.50 8.59
CA THR A 203 0.22 0.26 9.76
C THR A 203 -0.49 -1.07 9.68
N HIS A 204 -0.76 -1.66 10.84
CA HIS A 204 -1.74 -2.71 11.04
C HIS A 204 -2.55 -2.35 12.29
N ARG A 205 -3.82 -1.99 12.12
CA ARG A 205 -4.62 -1.40 13.19
C ARG A 205 -6.12 -1.69 13.05
N ILE A 206 -6.86 -1.42 14.12
CA ILE A 206 -8.33 -1.42 14.09
C ILE A 206 -8.79 -0.02 13.74
N GLU A 207 -9.57 0.09 12.68
CA GLU A 207 -10.32 1.29 12.35
C GLU A 207 -11.67 1.26 13.10
N GLU A 208 -12.18 2.43 13.50
CA GLU A 208 -13.41 2.52 14.29
C GLU A 208 -14.60 1.83 13.59
N GLN A 209 -14.75 2.04 12.30
CA GLN A 209 -15.80 1.43 11.49
C GLN A 209 -15.68 -0.09 11.34
N ASP A 210 -14.49 -0.67 11.57
CA ASP A 210 -14.23 -2.10 11.42
C ASP A 210 -14.31 -2.85 12.77
N ARG A 211 -14.16 -2.13 13.88
CA ARG A 211 -14.18 -2.70 15.24
C ARG A 211 -15.35 -3.68 15.51
N PRO A 212 -16.60 -3.41 15.08
CA PRO A 212 -17.71 -4.36 15.29
C PRO A 212 -17.55 -5.69 14.57
N LYS A 213 -16.66 -5.77 13.58
CA LYS A 213 -16.38 -7.00 12.78
C LYS A 213 -15.21 -7.79 13.33
N LEU A 214 -14.48 -7.24 14.32
CA LEU A 214 -13.29 -7.86 14.87
C LEU A 214 -13.62 -9.16 15.59
N ILE A 215 -12.93 -10.21 15.20
CA ILE A 215 -13.02 -11.52 15.82
C ILE A 215 -11.78 -11.76 16.66
N LEU A 216 -11.83 -11.47 17.97
CA LEU A 216 -10.68 -11.57 18.87
C LEU A 216 -9.98 -12.94 18.84
N LYS A 217 -10.73 -14.03 18.69
CA LYS A 217 -10.17 -15.39 18.59
C LYS A 217 -9.36 -15.65 17.32
N SER A 218 -9.46 -14.78 16.29
CA SER A 218 -8.64 -14.87 15.08
C SER A 218 -7.28 -14.18 15.23
N LEU A 219 -7.05 -13.49 16.34
CA LEU A 219 -5.76 -12.88 16.64
C LEU A 219 -4.80 -13.90 17.31
N PRO A 220 -3.49 -13.76 17.13
CA PRO A 220 -2.83 -12.68 16.39
C PRO A 220 -3.03 -12.82 14.88
N ASP A 221 -3.07 -11.69 14.18
CA ASP A 221 -3.04 -11.62 12.73
C ASP A 221 -2.00 -10.58 12.30
N ASP A 222 -1.43 -10.74 11.13
CA ASP A 222 -0.19 -10.07 10.77
C ASP A 222 -0.26 -9.44 9.37
N VAL A 223 0.46 -8.32 9.20
CA VAL A 223 0.85 -7.77 7.90
C VAL A 223 2.36 -7.92 7.77
N ASP A 224 2.83 -8.53 6.70
CA ASP A 224 4.25 -8.68 6.41
C ASP A 224 4.67 -7.72 5.30
N ILE A 225 5.83 -7.08 5.46
CA ILE A 225 6.42 -6.15 4.51
C ILE A 225 7.79 -6.68 4.11
N ASP A 226 7.94 -7.03 2.84
CA ASP A 226 9.18 -7.56 2.25
C ASP A 226 10.17 -6.42 1.97
N TRP A 227 9.67 -5.36 1.33
CA TRP A 227 10.45 -4.15 1.07
C TRP A 227 9.58 -2.92 0.84
N VAL A 228 10.21 -1.75 0.97
CA VAL A 228 9.67 -0.44 0.57
C VAL A 228 10.70 0.28 -0.29
N LYS A 229 10.28 0.87 -1.41
CA LYS A 229 11.13 1.64 -2.33
C LYS A 229 10.44 2.92 -2.78
N VAL A 230 11.23 3.99 -2.94
CA VAL A 230 10.76 5.29 -3.44
C VAL A 230 11.69 5.79 -4.51
N TRP A 231 11.12 6.25 -5.62
CA TRP A 231 11.86 6.83 -6.74
C TRP A 231 11.39 8.26 -7.02
N LYS A 232 12.36 9.10 -7.44
CA LYS A 232 12.15 10.49 -7.81
C LYS A 232 12.52 10.77 -9.27
#